data_65eb2a0be4d9849a426feb26136eb137
#
_entry.id   65eb2a0be4d9849a426feb26136eb137
#
_cell.length_a   1.000
_cell.length_b   1.000
_cell.length_c   1.000
_cell.angle_alpha   90.00
_cell.angle_beta   90.00
_cell.angle_gamma   90.00
#
_symmetry.space_group_name_H-M   'P 1'
#
loop_
_entity.id
_entity.type
_entity.pdbx_description
1 polymer ?
#
loop_
_entity_poly.entity_id
_entity_poly.type
_entity_poly.pdbx_seq_one_letter_code
_entity_poly.pdbx_strand_id
1 'polypeptide(L)'
;MKKVTGLLFAAAAGALAWAARDVPAAMGGRPDERVRRSPQWRDGKFHNRASTSTMPPDGATETLRDFAFGDKTKRKPAGPVPLVAPKRDAPADGLHITWYGHASSLVEIDGARVLIDPIWSDRCSPSQVVGPRRLHAVPHELDELGRIDAVVISHDHYDHLDLPTVRALTRDHAAVFVVPLGIGAHLRSWDVPEHRIVELDWDESHEVAGITLTATPAQHFSGRGLTRDTTLWASWVIAGPEHRVYYTGDTGYFDGYAEIGEKHGPFDAALVQIGAYGPGWPDIHMTPEQGVAAHRDVRGGLLIPVHWATFNLALHDWSEPVDRVWLEAKAHDVRMAVPKPGERIDVANPPAVDGWWQTL
;
A
#
# COMPACT_ATOMS: atom_id res chain seq x y z
N MET A 1 -50.72 7.49 4.51
CA MET A 1 -49.71 6.45 4.63
C MET A 1 -49.02 6.12 3.29
N LYS A 2 -49.69 5.70 2.21
CA LYS A 2 -49.05 5.32 0.93
C LYS A 2 -48.13 6.40 0.29
N LYS A 3 -48.45 7.71 0.39
CA LYS A 3 -47.62 8.80 -0.16
C LYS A 3 -46.33 9.02 0.64
N VAL A 4 -46.38 8.88 1.99
CA VAL A 4 -45.16 9.01 2.84
C VAL A 4 -44.23 7.85 2.65
N THR A 5 -44.76 6.61 2.52
CA THR A 5 -43.97 5.42 2.22
C THR A 5 -43.26 5.54 0.86
N GLY A 6 -43.97 6.05 -0.17
CA GLY A 6 -43.38 6.31 -1.49
C GLY A 6 -42.23 7.34 -1.48
N LEU A 7 -42.40 8.42 -0.69
CA LEU A 7 -41.32 9.42 -0.52
C LEU A 7 -40.10 8.86 0.20
N LEU A 8 -40.27 8.04 1.22
CA LEU A 8 -39.21 7.38 1.95
C LEU A 8 -38.45 6.37 1.06
N PHE A 9 -39.15 5.61 0.23
CA PHE A 9 -38.50 4.71 -0.76
C PHE A 9 -37.74 5.48 -1.82
N ALA A 10 -38.28 6.57 -2.34
CA ALA A 10 -37.59 7.41 -3.32
C ALA A 10 -36.31 8.08 -2.73
N ALA A 11 -36.39 8.56 -1.49
CA ALA A 11 -35.24 9.14 -0.78
C ALA A 11 -34.15 8.07 -0.50
N ALA A 12 -34.56 6.87 -0.07
CA ALA A 12 -33.60 5.75 0.14
C ALA A 12 -32.95 5.30 -1.16
N ALA A 13 -33.70 5.18 -2.26
CA ALA A 13 -33.16 4.85 -3.57
C ALA A 13 -32.20 5.94 -4.10
N GLY A 14 -32.54 7.21 -3.91
CA GLY A 14 -31.67 8.34 -4.22
C GLY A 14 -30.37 8.35 -3.43
N ALA A 15 -30.43 8.06 -2.13
CA ALA A 15 -29.26 7.95 -1.28
C ALA A 15 -28.35 6.77 -1.69
N LEU A 16 -28.93 5.61 -2.02
CA LEU A 16 -28.20 4.46 -2.52
C LEU A 16 -27.53 4.76 -3.87
N ALA A 17 -28.26 5.37 -4.81
CA ALA A 17 -27.70 5.77 -6.11
C ALA A 17 -26.57 6.78 -5.95
N TRP A 18 -26.69 7.74 -5.05
CA TRP A 18 -25.64 8.70 -4.74
C TRP A 18 -24.42 8.04 -4.10
N ALA A 19 -24.60 7.11 -3.17
CA ALA A 19 -23.51 6.36 -2.54
C ALA A 19 -22.77 5.44 -3.52
N ALA A 20 -23.47 4.92 -4.53
CA ALA A 20 -22.93 4.01 -5.53
C ALA A 20 -22.43 4.71 -6.81
N ARG A 21 -22.59 6.04 -6.93
CA ARG A 21 -22.33 6.77 -8.20
C ARG A 21 -20.89 6.62 -8.74
N ASP A 22 -19.93 6.53 -7.84
CA ASP A 22 -18.49 6.44 -8.19
C ASP A 22 -18.02 5.00 -8.36
N VAL A 23 -18.80 4.02 -7.90
CA VAL A 23 -18.43 2.59 -7.89
C VAL A 23 -18.07 2.06 -9.27
N PRO A 24 -18.86 2.30 -10.35
CA PRO A 24 -18.52 1.78 -11.68
C PRO A 24 -17.16 2.29 -12.19
N ALA A 25 -16.88 3.58 -11.98
CA ALA A 25 -15.59 4.17 -12.38
C ALA A 25 -14.45 3.64 -11.49
N ALA A 26 -14.67 3.53 -10.17
CA ALA A 26 -13.67 3.05 -9.25
C ALA A 26 -13.30 1.57 -9.45
N MET A 27 -14.19 0.76 -10.04
CA MET A 27 -13.85 -0.63 -10.43
C MET A 27 -12.81 -0.69 -11.53
N GLY A 28 -12.62 0.38 -12.30
CA GLY A 28 -11.60 0.50 -13.35
C GLY A 28 -11.86 -0.31 -14.61
N GLY A 29 -10.81 -0.45 -15.42
CA GLY A 29 -10.83 -1.17 -16.69
C GLY A 29 -10.56 -2.67 -16.56
N ARG A 30 -10.79 -3.41 -17.63
CA ARG A 30 -10.44 -4.84 -17.72
C ARG A 30 -9.09 -5.00 -18.41
N PRO A 31 -8.16 -5.79 -17.86
CA PRO A 31 -6.90 -6.10 -18.53
C PRO A 31 -7.12 -6.73 -19.93
N ASP A 32 -6.21 -6.41 -20.82
CA ASP A 32 -6.17 -6.94 -22.19
C ASP A 32 -5.25 -8.17 -22.31
N GLU A 33 -4.99 -8.60 -23.54
CA GLU A 33 -4.18 -9.78 -23.87
C GLU A 33 -2.72 -9.69 -23.36
N ARG A 34 -2.22 -8.49 -23.02
CA ARG A 34 -0.83 -8.27 -22.56
C ARG A 34 -0.50 -9.04 -21.29
N VAL A 35 -1.50 -9.28 -20.43
CA VAL A 35 -1.31 -10.07 -19.19
C VAL A 35 -0.90 -11.51 -19.48
N ARG A 36 -1.27 -12.06 -20.66
CA ARG A 36 -0.96 -13.45 -21.02
C ARG A 36 0.50 -13.72 -21.30
N ARG A 37 1.34 -12.69 -21.42
CA ARG A 37 2.80 -12.84 -21.56
C ARG A 37 3.48 -13.32 -20.28
N SER A 38 2.82 -13.14 -19.14
CA SER A 38 3.36 -13.54 -17.84
C SER A 38 3.28 -15.04 -17.63
N PRO A 39 4.35 -15.69 -17.14
CA PRO A 39 4.32 -17.08 -16.70
C PRO A 39 3.43 -17.28 -15.45
N GLN A 40 3.07 -16.20 -14.75
CA GLN A 40 2.13 -16.24 -13.63
C GLN A 40 0.67 -16.28 -14.06
N TRP A 41 0.38 -15.95 -15.35
CA TRP A 41 -0.96 -15.99 -15.91
C TRP A 41 -1.33 -17.39 -16.34
N ARG A 42 -2.29 -18.02 -15.65
CA ARG A 42 -2.80 -19.37 -15.94
C ARG A 42 -4.29 -19.41 -15.63
N ASP A 43 -5.06 -20.19 -16.37
CA ASP A 43 -6.50 -20.39 -16.14
C ASP A 43 -7.32 -19.09 -16.03
N GLY A 44 -6.91 -18.05 -16.79
CA GLY A 44 -7.60 -16.77 -16.82
C GLY A 44 -7.33 -15.84 -15.64
N LYS A 45 -6.28 -16.09 -14.84
CA LYS A 45 -5.89 -15.30 -13.68
C LYS A 45 -4.40 -15.41 -13.37
N PHE A 46 -3.90 -14.48 -12.57
CA PHE A 46 -2.56 -14.54 -11.99
C PHE A 46 -2.51 -15.47 -10.77
N HIS A 47 -1.35 -16.04 -10.52
CA HIS A 47 -1.09 -16.96 -9.42
C HIS A 47 0.19 -16.58 -8.67
N ASN A 48 0.20 -16.80 -7.36
CA ASN A 48 1.41 -16.79 -6.55
C ASN A 48 2.38 -17.90 -6.98
N ARG A 49 3.67 -17.76 -6.62
CA ARG A 49 4.67 -18.82 -6.83
C ARG A 49 4.32 -20.07 -6.05
N ALA A 50 3.86 -19.89 -4.79
CA ALA A 50 3.37 -20.97 -3.92
C ALA A 50 1.84 -20.93 -3.81
N SER A 51 1.24 -22.05 -3.43
CA SER A 51 -0.19 -22.10 -3.11
C SER A 51 -0.46 -21.28 -1.84
N THR A 52 -1.46 -20.39 -1.91
CA THR A 52 -1.86 -19.53 -0.79
C THR A 52 -3.27 -19.84 -0.32
N SER A 53 -3.47 -19.83 1.00
CA SER A 53 -4.78 -19.97 1.63
C SER A 53 -5.29 -18.60 2.07
N THR A 54 -6.44 -18.21 1.57
CA THR A 54 -7.10 -16.95 1.94
C THR A 54 -8.25 -17.13 2.92
N MET A 55 -8.53 -18.31 3.40
CA MET A 55 -9.54 -18.58 4.44
C MET A 55 -9.43 -20.05 4.90
N PRO A 56 -8.40 -20.41 5.66
CA PRO A 56 -8.34 -21.75 6.22
C PRO A 56 -9.53 -21.97 7.18
N PRO A 57 -10.07 -23.21 7.28
CA PRO A 57 -11.28 -23.50 8.07
C PRO A 57 -11.21 -23.03 9.52
N ASP A 58 -10.08 -23.25 10.19
CA ASP A 58 -9.86 -22.81 11.58
C ASP A 58 -9.79 -21.29 11.69
N GLY A 59 -9.09 -20.63 10.76
CA GLY A 59 -9.00 -19.17 10.69
C GLY A 59 -10.34 -18.49 10.39
N ALA A 60 -11.20 -19.11 9.58
CA ALA A 60 -12.54 -18.57 9.31
C ALA A 60 -13.41 -18.52 10.58
N THR A 61 -13.35 -19.57 11.40
CA THR A 61 -14.12 -19.64 12.66
C THR A 61 -13.64 -18.58 13.65
N GLU A 62 -12.32 -18.43 13.81
CA GLU A 62 -11.75 -17.43 14.70
C GLU A 62 -12.07 -16.00 14.21
N THR A 63 -11.91 -15.74 12.93
CA THR A 63 -12.24 -14.45 12.31
C THR A 63 -13.72 -14.08 12.52
N LEU A 64 -14.64 -15.01 12.31
CA LEU A 64 -16.08 -14.78 12.56
C LEU A 64 -16.38 -14.50 14.03
N ARG A 65 -15.76 -15.22 14.94
CA ARG A 65 -15.87 -14.99 16.38
C ARG A 65 -15.41 -13.59 16.77
N ASP A 66 -14.23 -13.18 16.30
CA ASP A 66 -13.65 -11.88 16.61
C ASP A 66 -14.45 -10.73 15.95
N PHE A 67 -14.97 -10.96 14.75
CA PHE A 67 -15.88 -10.00 14.11
C PHE A 67 -17.17 -9.80 14.92
N ALA A 68 -17.75 -10.89 15.45
CA ALA A 68 -19.00 -10.85 16.20
C ALA A 68 -18.83 -10.37 17.65
N PHE A 69 -17.78 -10.80 18.34
CA PHE A 69 -17.62 -10.68 19.79
C PHE A 69 -16.30 -10.04 20.23
N GLY A 70 -15.35 -9.80 19.31
CA GLY A 70 -14.07 -9.16 19.63
C GLY A 70 -14.23 -7.73 20.14
N ASP A 71 -13.29 -7.30 20.98
CA ASP A 71 -13.24 -5.92 21.46
C ASP A 71 -12.91 -4.99 20.27
N LYS A 72 -13.76 -3.98 20.09
CA LYS A 72 -13.61 -2.98 19.01
C LYS A 72 -13.10 -1.63 19.53
N THR A 73 -12.94 -1.49 20.85
CA THR A 73 -12.60 -0.20 21.48
C THR A 73 -11.20 0.27 21.11
N LYS A 74 -10.25 -0.65 20.95
CA LYS A 74 -8.86 -0.36 20.60
C LYS A 74 -8.55 -0.44 19.10
N ARG A 75 -9.55 -0.58 18.25
CA ARG A 75 -9.35 -0.58 16.80
C ARG A 75 -9.13 0.82 16.21
N LYS A 76 -9.17 1.84 17.05
CA LYS A 76 -8.91 3.24 16.70
C LYS A 76 -8.11 3.91 17.82
N PRO A 77 -7.26 4.89 17.52
CA PRO A 77 -6.61 5.68 18.55
C PRO A 77 -7.63 6.43 19.40
N ALA A 78 -7.34 6.61 20.70
CA ALA A 78 -8.20 7.35 21.61
C ALA A 78 -8.07 8.88 21.42
N GLY A 79 -6.96 9.32 20.84
CA GLY A 79 -6.68 10.72 20.51
C GLY A 79 -6.34 10.92 19.03
N PRO A 80 -6.14 12.17 18.60
CA PRO A 80 -5.75 12.49 17.24
C PRO A 80 -4.33 12.00 16.95
N VAL A 81 -4.14 11.28 15.83
CA VAL A 81 -2.81 10.91 15.34
C VAL A 81 -2.02 12.19 15.02
N PRO A 82 -0.80 12.36 15.54
CA PRO A 82 0.03 13.53 15.27
C PRO A 82 0.45 13.57 13.80
N LEU A 83 0.33 14.73 13.16
CA LEU A 83 0.73 14.97 11.79
C LEU A 83 1.91 15.92 11.75
N VAL A 84 2.83 15.72 10.81
CA VAL A 84 3.97 16.61 10.59
C VAL A 84 3.76 17.39 9.29
N ALA A 85 3.87 18.72 9.37
CA ALA A 85 3.77 19.58 8.20
C ALA A 85 5.01 19.44 7.29
N PRO A 86 4.88 19.67 5.96
CA PRO A 86 5.97 19.54 5.02
C PRO A 86 7.11 20.53 5.29
N LYS A 87 8.34 20.08 5.08
CA LYS A 87 9.51 20.96 4.97
C LYS A 87 9.72 21.28 3.49
N ARG A 88 9.26 22.45 3.03
CA ARG A 88 9.29 22.85 1.61
C ARG A 88 10.71 23.00 1.03
N ASP A 89 11.70 23.33 1.86
CA ASP A 89 13.09 23.63 1.45
C ASP A 89 14.08 22.53 1.84
N ALA A 90 13.63 21.29 1.98
CA ALA A 90 14.52 20.19 2.34
C ALA A 90 15.44 19.83 1.16
N PRO A 91 16.76 19.60 1.40
CA PRO A 91 17.68 19.14 0.36
C PRO A 91 17.19 17.87 -0.32
N ALA A 92 17.39 17.78 -1.65
CA ALA A 92 17.00 16.60 -2.44
C ALA A 92 18.12 15.53 -2.51
N ASP A 93 19.27 15.80 -1.92
CA ASP A 93 20.46 14.91 -1.99
C ASP A 93 20.32 13.73 -1.01
N GLY A 94 20.86 12.58 -1.40
CA GLY A 94 20.83 11.35 -0.58
C GLY A 94 19.51 10.61 -0.62
N LEU A 95 19.20 9.90 0.47
CA LEU A 95 17.99 9.08 0.59
C LEU A 95 17.10 9.56 1.74
N HIS A 96 15.90 10.00 1.39
CA HIS A 96 14.89 10.41 2.35
C HIS A 96 13.56 9.73 2.08
N ILE A 97 12.81 9.44 3.14
CA ILE A 97 11.50 8.80 3.04
C ILE A 97 10.49 9.57 3.87
N THR A 98 9.36 9.92 3.27
CA THR A 98 8.22 10.53 3.96
C THR A 98 7.05 9.57 3.92
N TRP A 99 6.54 9.16 5.08
CA TRP A 99 5.35 8.33 5.18
C TRP A 99 4.10 9.18 5.35
N TYR A 100 3.10 9.01 4.47
CA TYR A 100 1.84 9.77 4.49
C TYR A 100 0.68 9.00 5.14
N GLY A 101 0.98 7.83 5.67
CA GLY A 101 0.00 6.91 6.26
C GLY A 101 -0.30 5.71 5.36
N HIS A 102 -0.77 4.63 5.95
CA HIS A 102 -0.97 3.34 5.30
C HIS A 102 0.29 2.88 4.56
N ALA A 103 0.17 2.55 3.28
CA ALA A 103 1.31 2.25 2.41
C ALA A 103 1.88 3.49 1.68
N SER A 104 1.14 4.61 1.68
CA SER A 104 1.51 5.81 0.92
C SER A 104 2.80 6.44 1.44
N SER A 105 3.82 6.47 0.60
CA SER A 105 5.14 6.97 0.95
C SER A 105 5.80 7.68 -0.23
N LEU A 106 6.57 8.73 0.04
CA LEU A 106 7.44 9.38 -0.92
C LEU A 106 8.89 8.99 -0.64
N VAL A 107 9.55 8.40 -1.62
CA VAL A 107 10.97 8.08 -1.61
C VAL A 107 11.70 9.12 -2.44
N GLU A 108 12.58 9.89 -1.82
CA GLU A 108 13.50 10.82 -2.45
C GLU A 108 14.87 10.16 -2.49
N ILE A 109 15.31 9.75 -3.65
CA ILE A 109 16.49 8.91 -3.86
C ILE A 109 17.35 9.46 -4.99
N ASP A 110 18.58 9.84 -4.67
CA ASP A 110 19.61 10.29 -5.65
C ASP A 110 19.07 11.35 -6.64
N GLY A 111 18.26 12.29 -6.14
CA GLY A 111 17.64 13.36 -6.92
C GLY A 111 16.31 13.02 -7.60
N ALA A 112 15.91 11.75 -7.63
CA ALA A 112 14.59 11.32 -8.12
C ALA A 112 13.55 11.26 -6.97
N ARG A 113 12.25 11.33 -7.31
CA ARG A 113 11.14 11.32 -6.36
C ARG A 113 10.08 10.31 -6.81
N VAL A 114 9.90 9.26 -6.01
CA VAL A 114 8.98 8.14 -6.28
C VAL A 114 7.87 8.14 -5.22
N LEU A 115 6.63 8.29 -5.67
CA LEU A 115 5.45 8.18 -4.82
C LEU A 115 4.91 6.75 -4.89
N ILE A 116 4.78 6.10 -3.74
CA ILE A 116 4.37 4.70 -3.59
C ILE A 116 2.93 4.63 -3.09
N ASP A 117 2.11 3.80 -3.73
CA ASP A 117 0.72 3.46 -3.36
C ASP A 117 -0.08 4.64 -2.79
N PRO A 118 -0.23 5.73 -3.57
CA PRO A 118 -0.80 6.98 -3.07
C PRO A 118 -2.31 6.89 -2.89
N ILE A 119 -2.76 7.03 -1.65
CA ILE A 119 -4.17 7.14 -1.27
C ILE A 119 -4.40 8.46 -0.55
N TRP A 120 -5.08 9.41 -1.19
CA TRP A 120 -5.43 10.71 -0.60
C TRP A 120 -6.90 10.82 -0.23
N SER A 121 -7.73 9.87 -0.67
CA SER A 121 -9.15 9.82 -0.32
C SER A 121 -9.38 9.55 1.17
N ASP A 122 -10.53 10.03 1.67
CA ASP A 122 -11.00 9.76 3.04
C ASP A 122 -11.28 8.28 3.29
N ARG A 123 -11.58 7.52 2.23
CA ARG A 123 -11.93 6.10 2.31
C ARG A 123 -11.18 5.28 1.27
N CYS A 124 -10.65 4.15 1.70
CA CYS A 124 -10.13 3.12 0.80
C CYS A 124 -11.29 2.22 0.34
N SER A 125 -12.10 2.73 -0.58
CA SER A 125 -13.35 2.09 -1.01
C SER A 125 -13.73 2.56 -2.42
N PRO A 126 -14.49 1.75 -3.19
CA PRO A 126 -15.08 2.21 -4.45
C PRO A 126 -16.07 3.36 -4.27
N SER A 127 -16.55 3.56 -3.06
CA SER A 127 -17.46 4.66 -2.70
C SER A 127 -16.81 5.56 -1.65
N GLN A 128 -16.86 6.88 -1.85
CA GLN A 128 -16.39 7.83 -0.83
C GLN A 128 -17.43 8.10 0.27
N VAL A 129 -18.57 7.40 0.23
CA VAL A 129 -19.63 7.50 1.24
C VAL A 129 -19.59 6.36 2.25
N VAL A 130 -19.25 5.14 1.80
CA VAL A 130 -19.20 3.92 2.61
C VAL A 130 -17.85 3.23 2.47
N GLY A 131 -17.45 2.45 3.47
CA GLY A 131 -16.19 1.73 3.52
C GLY A 131 -15.25 2.25 4.60
N PRO A 132 -14.08 1.64 4.78
CA PRO A 132 -13.11 2.03 5.80
C PRO A 132 -12.67 3.49 5.62
N ARG A 133 -12.73 4.26 6.71
CA ARG A 133 -12.35 5.67 6.72
C ARG A 133 -10.99 5.85 7.37
N ARG A 134 -10.23 6.84 6.91
CA ARG A 134 -8.95 7.24 7.50
C ARG A 134 -9.11 7.57 8.99
N LEU A 135 -8.15 7.14 9.78
CA LEU A 135 -8.04 7.46 11.21
C LEU A 135 -7.43 8.84 11.47
N HIS A 136 -6.76 9.41 10.47
CA HIS A 136 -6.15 10.74 10.51
C HIS A 136 -6.28 11.45 9.16
N ALA A 137 -6.20 12.76 9.11
CA ALA A 137 -6.16 13.51 7.86
C ALA A 137 -4.87 13.22 7.06
N VAL A 138 -4.90 13.50 5.77
CA VAL A 138 -3.68 13.50 4.96
C VAL A 138 -2.80 14.66 5.42
N PRO A 139 -1.50 14.43 5.71
CA PRO A 139 -0.64 15.48 6.25
C PRO A 139 -0.27 16.57 5.24
N HIS A 140 -0.32 16.26 3.93
CA HIS A 140 0.02 17.18 2.83
C HIS A 140 -0.95 17.00 1.67
N GLU A 141 -1.33 18.10 1.00
CA GLU A 141 -2.07 18.01 -0.25
C GLU A 141 -1.14 17.51 -1.39
N LEU A 142 -1.71 16.87 -2.43
CA LEU A 142 -0.92 16.32 -3.53
C LEU A 142 -0.11 17.36 -4.28
N ASP A 143 -0.67 18.55 -4.51
CA ASP A 143 -0.03 19.66 -5.20
C ASP A 143 1.12 20.29 -4.38
N GLU A 144 1.15 20.06 -3.07
CA GLU A 144 2.24 20.49 -2.19
C GLU A 144 3.48 19.57 -2.26
N LEU A 145 3.35 18.36 -2.83
CA LEU A 145 4.45 17.40 -2.93
C LEU A 145 5.57 17.84 -3.88
N GLY A 146 5.32 18.85 -4.73
CA GLY A 146 6.29 19.30 -5.73
C GLY A 146 6.45 18.26 -6.86
N ARG A 147 7.64 18.22 -7.49
CA ARG A 147 7.92 17.28 -8.59
C ARG A 147 7.81 15.83 -8.11
N ILE A 148 7.12 15.00 -8.88
CA ILE A 148 7.09 13.55 -8.76
C ILE A 148 7.53 12.98 -10.11
N ASP A 149 8.53 12.11 -10.11
CA ASP A 149 9.08 11.50 -11.33
C ASP A 149 8.35 10.21 -11.69
N ALA A 150 8.05 9.39 -10.67
CA ALA A 150 7.30 8.15 -10.84
C ALA A 150 6.27 7.95 -9.73
N VAL A 151 5.18 7.29 -10.08
CA VAL A 151 4.20 6.71 -9.16
C VAL A 151 4.28 5.19 -9.30
N VAL A 152 4.58 4.50 -8.21
CA VAL A 152 4.65 3.05 -8.15
C VAL A 152 3.41 2.53 -7.43
N ILE A 153 2.76 1.53 -8.02
CA ILE A 153 1.61 0.82 -7.42
C ILE A 153 1.99 -0.64 -7.20
N SER A 154 1.72 -1.16 -6.01
CA SER A 154 2.00 -2.57 -5.69
C SER A 154 0.93 -3.52 -6.25
N HIS A 155 -0.33 -3.17 -6.10
CA HIS A 155 -1.48 -3.95 -6.57
C HIS A 155 -2.75 -3.08 -6.65
N ASP A 156 -3.87 -3.67 -7.06
CA ASP A 156 -5.07 -2.90 -7.40
C ASP A 156 -6.11 -2.77 -6.29
N HIS A 157 -5.84 -3.18 -5.04
CA HIS A 157 -6.78 -2.98 -3.95
C HIS A 157 -7.06 -1.49 -3.69
N TYR A 158 -8.24 -1.19 -3.10
CA TYR A 158 -8.70 0.19 -2.92
C TYR A 158 -7.88 1.01 -1.92
N ASP A 159 -7.07 0.38 -1.11
CA ASP A 159 -6.15 0.99 -0.15
C ASP A 159 -4.73 1.17 -0.71
N HIS A 160 -4.49 0.78 -1.99
CA HIS A 160 -3.23 0.98 -2.73
C HIS A 160 -3.42 1.70 -4.06
N LEU A 161 -4.59 1.59 -4.68
CA LEU A 161 -4.91 2.22 -5.96
C LEU A 161 -6.24 2.98 -5.85
N ASP A 162 -6.18 4.31 -5.78
CA ASP A 162 -7.28 5.22 -5.51
C ASP A 162 -7.62 6.07 -6.73
N LEU A 163 -8.84 5.95 -7.27
CA LEU A 163 -9.29 6.69 -8.45
C LEU A 163 -9.17 8.22 -8.29
N PRO A 164 -9.67 8.86 -7.22
CA PRO A 164 -9.54 10.30 -7.06
C PRO A 164 -8.09 10.77 -7.03
N THR A 165 -7.21 10.03 -6.34
CA THR A 165 -5.79 10.33 -6.24
C THR A 165 -5.10 10.18 -7.60
N VAL A 166 -5.35 9.10 -8.35
CA VAL A 166 -4.80 8.93 -9.70
C VAL A 166 -5.21 10.06 -10.63
N ARG A 167 -6.47 10.48 -10.61
CA ARG A 167 -6.94 11.61 -11.41
C ARG A 167 -6.28 12.93 -11.04
N ALA A 168 -6.09 13.20 -9.75
CA ALA A 168 -5.37 14.38 -9.29
C ALA A 168 -3.90 14.35 -9.74
N LEU A 169 -3.20 13.24 -9.55
CA LEU A 169 -1.82 13.04 -10.02
C LEU A 169 -1.69 13.17 -11.55
N THR A 170 -2.69 12.68 -12.29
CA THR A 170 -2.70 12.81 -13.75
C THR A 170 -2.82 14.24 -14.20
N ARG A 171 -3.65 15.04 -13.51
CA ARG A 171 -3.89 16.45 -13.81
C ARG A 171 -2.72 17.35 -13.39
N ASP A 172 -2.17 17.13 -12.18
CA ASP A 172 -1.31 18.10 -11.51
C ASP A 172 0.19 17.77 -11.63
N HIS A 173 0.52 16.52 -12.00
CA HIS A 173 1.91 16.05 -12.11
C HIS A 173 2.17 15.37 -13.46
N ALA A 174 3.45 15.35 -13.87
CA ALA A 174 3.91 14.69 -15.10
C ALA A 174 4.46 13.27 -14.86
N ALA A 175 4.28 12.71 -13.65
CA ALA A 175 4.85 11.43 -13.24
C ALA A 175 4.45 10.27 -14.16
N VAL A 176 5.37 9.33 -14.34
CA VAL A 176 5.10 8.04 -15.00
C VAL A 176 4.54 7.06 -13.96
N PHE A 177 3.48 6.35 -14.28
CA PHE A 177 2.94 5.27 -13.47
C PHE A 177 3.62 3.97 -13.84
N VAL A 178 4.37 3.39 -12.91
CA VAL A 178 5.03 2.09 -13.07
C VAL A 178 4.30 1.08 -12.20
N VAL A 179 3.67 0.11 -12.83
CA VAL A 179 2.67 -0.74 -12.19
C VAL A 179 2.80 -2.20 -12.65
N PRO A 180 2.32 -3.18 -11.86
CA PRO A 180 2.23 -4.57 -12.30
C PRO A 180 1.27 -4.76 -13.50
N LEU A 181 1.48 -5.84 -14.25
CA LEU A 181 0.67 -6.21 -15.40
C LEU A 181 -0.83 -6.19 -15.11
N GLY A 182 -1.59 -5.60 -16.01
CA GLY A 182 -3.04 -5.49 -15.93
C GLY A 182 -3.54 -4.23 -15.23
N ILE A 183 -2.78 -3.63 -14.30
CA ILE A 183 -3.19 -2.39 -13.63
C ILE A 183 -3.29 -1.21 -14.61
N GLY A 184 -2.50 -1.21 -15.68
CA GLY A 184 -2.60 -0.21 -16.73
C GLY A 184 -4.01 -0.08 -17.33
N ALA A 185 -4.81 -1.13 -17.32
CA ALA A 185 -6.20 -1.08 -17.78
C ALA A 185 -7.07 -0.17 -16.89
N HIS A 186 -6.85 -0.17 -15.56
CA HIS A 186 -7.52 0.76 -14.66
C HIS A 186 -7.09 2.19 -14.94
N LEU A 187 -5.78 2.42 -15.06
CA LEU A 187 -5.22 3.75 -15.33
C LEU A 187 -5.75 4.34 -16.64
N ARG A 188 -5.80 3.55 -17.71
CA ARG A 188 -6.38 3.95 -19.01
C ARG A 188 -7.85 4.32 -18.89
N SER A 189 -8.64 3.54 -18.13
CA SER A 189 -10.06 3.82 -17.90
C SER A 189 -10.29 5.09 -17.07
N TRP A 190 -9.26 5.59 -16.41
CA TRP A 190 -9.25 6.81 -15.61
C TRP A 190 -8.55 7.99 -16.29
N ASP A 191 -8.36 7.89 -17.61
CA ASP A 191 -7.81 8.94 -18.50
C ASP A 191 -6.31 9.22 -18.28
N VAL A 192 -5.54 8.29 -17.70
CA VAL A 192 -4.08 8.39 -17.67
C VAL A 192 -3.55 8.18 -19.09
N PRO A 193 -2.74 9.11 -19.64
CA PRO A 193 -2.19 8.99 -20.99
C PRO A 193 -1.28 7.76 -21.14
N GLU A 194 -1.39 7.04 -22.27
CA GLU A 194 -0.67 5.77 -22.51
C GLU A 194 0.85 5.92 -22.33
N HIS A 195 1.45 7.02 -22.76
CA HIS A 195 2.88 7.27 -22.63
C HIS A 195 3.37 7.46 -21.18
N ARG A 196 2.44 7.55 -20.23
CA ARG A 196 2.72 7.65 -18.79
C ARG A 196 2.45 6.32 -18.05
N ILE A 197 2.11 5.24 -18.76
CA ILE A 197 1.80 3.94 -18.16
C ILE A 197 2.86 2.95 -18.56
N VAL A 198 3.54 2.37 -17.57
CA VAL A 198 4.52 1.30 -17.74
C VAL A 198 4.04 0.09 -16.92
N GLU A 199 3.77 -1.02 -17.61
CA GLU A 199 3.34 -2.27 -16.98
C GLU A 199 4.48 -3.27 -16.97
N LEU A 200 4.86 -3.77 -15.79
CA LEU A 200 5.95 -4.72 -15.58
C LEU A 200 5.43 -6.06 -15.05
N ASP A 201 6.07 -7.13 -15.51
CA ASP A 201 6.00 -8.45 -14.88
C ASP A 201 7.04 -8.56 -13.76
N TRP A 202 6.97 -9.59 -12.93
CA TRP A 202 8.03 -9.86 -11.96
C TRP A 202 9.39 -9.99 -12.65
N ASP A 203 10.40 -9.44 -12.02
CA ASP A 203 11.78 -9.36 -12.49
C ASP A 203 12.01 -8.44 -13.71
N GLU A 204 10.97 -7.75 -14.20
CA GLU A 204 11.12 -6.69 -15.20
C GLU A 204 11.42 -5.34 -14.53
N SER A 205 12.14 -4.49 -15.24
CA SER A 205 12.60 -3.19 -14.76
C SER A 205 12.29 -2.07 -15.75
N HIS A 206 12.16 -0.86 -15.23
CA HIS A 206 12.03 0.37 -16.02
C HIS A 206 12.90 1.48 -15.43
N GLU A 207 13.57 2.22 -16.30
CA GLU A 207 14.38 3.37 -15.89
C GLU A 207 13.59 4.66 -16.01
N VAL A 208 13.63 5.49 -14.96
CA VAL A 208 12.99 6.80 -14.93
C VAL A 208 13.79 7.75 -14.05
N ALA A 209 14.04 8.98 -14.54
CA ALA A 209 14.77 10.03 -13.80
C ALA A 209 16.12 9.58 -13.21
N GLY A 210 16.83 8.68 -13.88
CA GLY A 210 18.16 8.17 -13.46
C GLY A 210 18.10 7.07 -12.40
N ILE A 211 16.93 6.56 -12.05
CA ILE A 211 16.76 5.40 -11.16
C ILE A 211 16.11 4.22 -11.90
N THR A 212 16.31 3.04 -11.39
CA THR A 212 15.70 1.79 -11.90
C THR A 212 14.62 1.30 -10.93
N LEU A 213 13.43 1.09 -11.44
CA LEU A 213 12.30 0.49 -10.73
C LEU A 213 12.12 -0.95 -11.21
N THR A 214 12.24 -1.92 -10.31
CA THR A 214 12.08 -3.36 -10.63
C THR A 214 10.91 -3.92 -9.87
N ALA A 215 9.94 -4.51 -10.60
CA ALA A 215 8.88 -5.30 -9.99
C ALA A 215 9.44 -6.64 -9.52
N THR A 216 9.21 -7.01 -8.27
CA THR A 216 9.67 -8.28 -7.70
C THR A 216 8.48 -9.08 -7.15
N PRO A 217 8.62 -10.40 -7.00
CA PRO A 217 7.54 -11.23 -6.50
C PRO A 217 7.02 -10.79 -5.13
N ALA A 218 5.71 -10.92 -4.95
CA ALA A 218 5.03 -10.83 -3.67
C ALA A 218 4.02 -11.98 -3.56
N GLN A 219 3.56 -12.29 -2.36
CA GLN A 219 2.58 -13.34 -2.10
C GLN A 219 1.27 -12.72 -1.64
N HIS A 220 0.41 -12.36 -2.61
CA HIS A 220 -0.84 -11.65 -2.35
C HIS A 220 -1.93 -12.04 -3.35
N PHE A 221 -2.86 -11.16 -3.61
CA PHE A 221 -3.92 -11.28 -4.59
C PHE A 221 -4.36 -9.91 -5.09
N SER A 222 -5.19 -9.87 -6.14
CA SER A 222 -5.73 -8.63 -6.69
C SER A 222 -7.25 -8.69 -6.83
N GLY A 223 -7.90 -7.54 -6.94
CA GLY A 223 -9.32 -7.45 -7.26
C GLY A 223 -10.01 -6.19 -6.76
N ARG A 224 -10.79 -5.60 -7.67
CA ARG A 224 -11.62 -4.41 -7.41
C ARG A 224 -13.12 -4.69 -7.52
N GLY A 225 -13.52 -5.94 -7.74
CA GLY A 225 -14.92 -6.32 -7.95
C GLY A 225 -15.17 -7.79 -7.66
N LEU A 226 -16.10 -8.39 -8.40
CA LEU A 226 -16.45 -9.80 -8.22
C LEU A 226 -15.42 -10.77 -8.81
N THR A 227 -14.58 -10.29 -9.74
CA THR A 227 -13.51 -11.09 -10.34
C THR A 227 -12.20 -10.73 -9.66
N ARG A 228 -11.45 -11.77 -9.25
CA ARG A 228 -10.16 -11.64 -8.57
C ARG A 228 -9.02 -12.09 -9.48
N ASP A 229 -7.82 -11.62 -9.14
CA ASP A 229 -6.56 -12.08 -9.71
C ASP A 229 -6.42 -11.83 -11.23
N THR A 230 -7.08 -10.79 -11.74
CA THR A 230 -6.99 -10.39 -13.16
C THR A 230 -5.85 -9.41 -13.42
N THR A 231 -5.30 -8.78 -12.40
CA THR A 231 -4.08 -7.97 -12.43
C THR A 231 -3.01 -8.63 -11.57
N LEU A 232 -1.74 -8.37 -11.88
CA LEU A 232 -0.62 -8.86 -11.08
C LEU A 232 -0.42 -7.95 -9.84
N TRP A 233 0.25 -8.47 -8.83
CA TRP A 233 0.74 -7.76 -7.63
C TRP A 233 2.26 -7.87 -7.56
N ALA A 234 2.92 -6.93 -6.93
CA ALA A 234 4.38 -6.92 -6.83
C ALA A 234 4.88 -6.21 -5.57
N SER A 235 6.05 -6.63 -5.11
CA SER A 235 6.95 -5.82 -4.32
C SER A 235 7.90 -5.03 -5.25
N TRP A 236 8.64 -4.06 -4.73
CA TRP A 236 9.40 -3.15 -5.56
C TRP A 236 10.82 -2.92 -5.06
N VAL A 237 11.78 -2.97 -5.98
CA VAL A 237 13.13 -2.45 -5.80
C VAL A 237 13.22 -1.09 -6.47
N ILE A 238 13.63 -0.09 -5.74
CA ILE A 238 13.87 1.28 -6.19
C ILE A 238 15.37 1.52 -6.04
N ALA A 239 16.10 1.54 -7.14
CA ALA A 239 17.56 1.61 -7.14
C ALA A 239 18.03 2.86 -7.87
N GLY A 240 18.69 3.76 -7.15
CA GLY A 240 19.45 4.87 -7.69
C GLY A 240 20.94 4.50 -7.91
N PRO A 241 21.75 5.45 -8.37
CA PRO A 241 23.19 5.25 -8.50
C PRO A 241 23.91 4.91 -7.19
N GLU A 242 23.48 5.49 -6.07
CA GLU A 242 24.15 5.35 -4.76
C GLU A 242 23.30 4.57 -3.75
N HIS A 243 21.97 4.68 -3.80
CA HIS A 243 21.07 4.13 -2.80
C HIS A 243 20.09 3.12 -3.38
N ARG A 244 19.54 2.24 -2.50
CA ARG A 244 18.52 1.24 -2.83
C ARG A 244 17.47 1.15 -1.75
N VAL A 245 16.20 1.12 -2.17
CA VAL A 245 15.04 0.94 -1.28
C VAL A 245 14.25 -0.27 -1.73
N TYR A 246 13.77 -1.03 -0.77
CA TYR A 246 12.82 -2.10 -0.99
C TYR A 246 11.45 -1.74 -0.43
N TYR A 247 10.40 -2.05 -1.16
CA TYR A 247 9.01 -1.92 -0.70
C TYR A 247 8.29 -3.25 -0.89
N THR A 248 7.73 -3.80 0.19
CA THR A 248 7.11 -5.12 0.16
C THR A 248 5.82 -5.18 -0.65
N GLY A 249 5.09 -4.06 -0.81
CA GLY A 249 3.67 -4.11 -1.10
C GLY A 249 2.92 -4.84 0.01
N ASP A 250 1.72 -5.32 -0.27
CA ASP A 250 1.03 -6.27 0.57
C ASP A 250 1.45 -7.68 0.21
N THR A 251 1.78 -8.47 1.23
CA THR A 251 2.33 -9.81 1.01
C THR A 251 2.30 -10.64 2.29
N GLY A 252 2.13 -11.95 2.14
CA GLY A 252 2.51 -12.91 3.16
C GLY A 252 4.02 -13.15 3.17
N TYR A 253 4.50 -13.83 4.20
CA TYR A 253 5.90 -14.27 4.25
C TYR A 253 6.12 -15.45 3.29
N PHE A 254 7.20 -15.40 2.50
CA PHE A 254 7.57 -16.44 1.56
C PHE A 254 9.09 -16.46 1.30
N ASP A 255 9.61 -17.58 0.79
CA ASP A 255 11.06 -17.79 0.60
C ASP A 255 11.72 -16.85 -0.40
N GLY A 256 10.95 -16.21 -1.26
CA GLY A 256 11.46 -15.26 -2.28
C GLY A 256 12.14 -14.01 -1.72
N TYR A 257 11.97 -13.68 -0.43
CA TYR A 257 12.66 -12.54 0.18
C TYR A 257 14.18 -12.71 0.17
N ALA A 258 14.67 -13.90 0.48
CA ALA A 258 16.11 -14.20 0.42
C ALA A 258 16.67 -14.08 -1.02
N GLU A 259 15.93 -14.58 -2.01
CA GLU A 259 16.28 -14.43 -3.43
C GLU A 259 16.36 -12.94 -3.86
N ILE A 260 15.38 -12.12 -3.43
CA ILE A 260 15.37 -10.68 -3.70
C ILE A 260 16.56 -10.00 -3.03
N GLY A 261 16.85 -10.36 -1.77
CA GLY A 261 17.98 -9.83 -1.02
C GLY A 261 19.34 -10.20 -1.62
N GLU A 262 19.47 -11.42 -2.17
CA GLU A 262 20.68 -11.88 -2.87
C GLU A 262 20.85 -11.13 -4.19
N LYS A 263 19.79 -11.00 -4.99
CA LYS A 263 19.83 -10.43 -6.34
C LYS A 263 19.97 -8.90 -6.35
N HIS A 264 19.30 -8.21 -5.44
CA HIS A 264 19.13 -6.76 -5.48
C HIS A 264 19.67 -6.02 -4.25
N GLY A 265 19.85 -6.70 -3.11
CA GLY A 265 20.36 -6.12 -1.87
C GLY A 265 21.88 -5.96 -1.82
N PRO A 266 22.43 -5.42 -0.73
CA PRO A 266 21.67 -4.91 0.42
C PRO A 266 20.90 -3.63 0.09
N PHE A 267 19.86 -3.33 0.89
CA PHE A 267 19.06 -2.12 0.77
C PHE A 267 19.37 -1.15 1.90
N ASP A 268 19.41 0.15 1.62
CA ASP A 268 19.59 1.19 2.64
C ASP A 268 18.35 1.29 3.55
N ALA A 269 17.16 1.14 2.96
CA ALA A 269 15.89 1.08 3.69
C ALA A 269 14.93 0.06 3.08
N ALA A 270 14.06 -0.50 3.92
CA ALA A 270 12.93 -1.31 3.49
C ALA A 270 11.64 -0.80 4.14
N LEU A 271 10.64 -0.49 3.29
CA LEU A 271 9.27 -0.21 3.71
C LEU A 271 8.54 -1.56 3.78
N VAL A 272 8.17 -1.95 4.99
CA VAL A 272 7.66 -3.30 5.27
C VAL A 272 6.22 -3.23 5.76
N GLN A 273 5.33 -3.95 5.10
CA GLN A 273 3.95 -4.15 5.55
C GLN A 273 3.94 -4.90 6.88
N ILE A 274 3.25 -4.36 7.88
CA ILE A 274 3.15 -4.94 9.22
C ILE A 274 1.72 -5.10 9.73
N GLY A 275 0.74 -4.53 9.06
CA GLY A 275 -0.66 -4.49 9.49
C GLY A 275 -1.58 -5.37 8.64
N ALA A 276 -2.85 -5.35 9.00
CA ALA A 276 -3.94 -6.08 8.35
C ALA A 276 -3.79 -7.61 8.31
N TYR A 277 -2.95 -8.19 9.17
CA TYR A 277 -2.83 -9.64 9.34
C TYR A 277 -4.02 -10.22 10.10
N GLY A 278 -4.23 -11.52 9.96
CA GLY A 278 -5.27 -12.24 10.70
C GLY A 278 -5.28 -13.74 10.41
N PRO A 279 -5.89 -14.53 11.31
CA PRO A 279 -5.95 -15.98 11.15
C PRO A 279 -6.76 -16.44 9.92
N GLY A 280 -7.65 -15.57 9.41
CA GLY A 280 -8.43 -15.84 8.20
C GLY A 280 -7.65 -15.71 6.90
N TRP A 281 -6.43 -15.10 6.92
CA TRP A 281 -5.61 -14.87 5.73
C TRP A 281 -4.11 -14.88 6.03
N PRO A 282 -3.59 -15.98 6.62
CA PRO A 282 -2.22 -16.05 7.12
C PRO A 282 -1.14 -15.94 6.03
N ASP A 283 -1.50 -16.27 4.79
CA ASP A 283 -0.54 -16.38 3.69
C ASP A 283 -0.42 -15.10 2.85
N ILE A 284 -1.22 -14.06 3.10
CA ILE A 284 -1.30 -12.87 2.24
C ILE A 284 -1.01 -11.55 2.96
N HIS A 285 -0.88 -11.57 4.29
CA HIS A 285 -0.39 -10.48 5.11
C HIS A 285 0.54 -11.02 6.19
N MET A 286 1.75 -10.48 6.26
CA MET A 286 2.73 -10.85 7.29
C MET A 286 2.27 -10.42 8.69
N THR A 287 2.55 -11.26 9.69
CA THR A 287 2.59 -10.78 11.07
C THR A 287 3.77 -9.81 11.24
N PRO A 288 3.77 -8.96 12.29
CA PRO A 288 4.88 -8.04 12.54
C PRO A 288 6.25 -8.75 12.67
N GLU A 289 6.28 -9.93 13.27
CA GLU A 289 7.49 -10.75 13.41
C GLU A 289 7.99 -11.26 12.06
N GLN A 290 7.07 -11.70 11.19
CA GLN A 290 7.38 -12.06 9.82
C GLN A 290 7.88 -10.86 9.01
N GLY A 291 7.36 -9.66 9.29
CA GLY A 291 7.85 -8.41 8.69
C GLY A 291 9.33 -8.14 9.04
N VAL A 292 9.75 -8.38 10.29
CA VAL A 292 11.16 -8.30 10.68
C VAL A 292 11.99 -9.39 10.02
N ALA A 293 11.48 -10.61 9.92
CA ALA A 293 12.16 -11.71 9.22
C ALA A 293 12.36 -11.37 7.74
N ALA A 294 11.31 -10.92 7.04
CA ALA A 294 11.37 -10.49 5.64
C ALA A 294 12.39 -9.35 5.43
N HIS A 295 12.41 -8.36 6.33
CA HIS A 295 13.40 -7.28 6.31
C HIS A 295 14.84 -7.81 6.36
N ARG A 296 15.11 -8.79 7.22
CA ARG A 296 16.43 -9.41 7.36
C ARG A 296 16.79 -10.24 6.12
N ASP A 297 15.84 -10.99 5.58
CA ASP A 297 16.04 -11.84 4.41
C ASP A 297 16.34 -11.01 3.16
N VAL A 298 15.66 -9.88 2.96
CA VAL A 298 16.00 -8.95 1.87
C VAL A 298 17.29 -8.16 2.12
N ARG A 299 17.93 -8.32 3.28
CA ARG A 299 19.13 -7.58 3.69
C ARG A 299 18.90 -6.07 3.80
N GLY A 300 17.78 -5.70 4.41
CA GLY A 300 17.40 -4.31 4.66
C GLY A 300 18.27 -3.63 5.73
N GLY A 301 18.60 -2.36 5.54
CA GLY A 301 19.36 -1.55 6.49
C GLY A 301 18.45 -0.88 7.53
N LEU A 302 17.59 0.05 7.11
CA LEU A 302 16.59 0.70 7.98
C LEU A 302 15.20 0.13 7.71
N LEU A 303 14.53 -0.41 8.72
CA LEU A 303 13.13 -0.84 8.63
C LEU A 303 12.20 0.35 8.87
N ILE A 304 11.29 0.60 7.94
CA ILE A 304 10.20 1.57 8.06
C ILE A 304 8.88 0.80 7.95
N PRO A 305 8.09 0.71 9.04
CA PRO A 305 6.84 -0.02 9.02
C PRO A 305 5.75 0.76 8.27
N VAL A 306 5.06 0.10 7.37
CA VAL A 306 3.92 0.63 6.59
C VAL A 306 2.69 -0.26 6.73
N HIS A 307 1.56 0.17 6.16
CA HIS A 307 0.29 -0.55 6.15
C HIS A 307 -0.34 -0.68 7.56
N TRP A 308 -0.28 0.39 8.34
CA TRP A 308 -0.86 0.48 9.69
C TRP A 308 -1.35 1.90 9.99
N ALA A 309 -1.98 2.12 11.14
CA ALA A 309 -2.40 3.41 11.71
C ALA A 309 -3.34 4.29 10.86
N THR A 310 -3.72 3.92 9.65
CA THR A 310 -4.47 4.79 8.74
C THR A 310 -5.86 4.26 8.40
N PHE A 311 -5.97 3.01 8.02
CA PHE A 311 -7.25 2.34 7.77
C PHE A 311 -7.37 1.11 8.66
N ASN A 312 -8.56 0.89 9.21
CA ASN A 312 -8.84 -0.31 9.99
C ASN A 312 -9.37 -1.40 9.04
N LEU A 313 -8.47 -2.29 8.62
CA LEU A 313 -8.74 -3.35 7.64
C LEU A 313 -8.70 -4.76 8.24
N ALA A 314 -8.33 -4.88 9.52
CA ALA A 314 -8.26 -6.16 10.22
C ALA A 314 -8.89 -6.08 11.62
N LEU A 315 -8.76 -7.15 12.39
CA LEU A 315 -9.41 -7.28 13.69
C LEU A 315 -8.49 -6.98 14.88
N HIS A 316 -7.18 -6.79 14.64
CA HIS A 316 -6.20 -6.43 15.66
C HIS A 316 -6.38 -4.97 16.15
N ASP A 317 -5.82 -4.62 17.28
CA ASP A 317 -5.76 -3.26 17.80
C ASP A 317 -4.97 -2.36 16.83
N TRP A 318 -5.28 -1.06 16.79
CA TRP A 318 -4.71 -0.14 15.80
C TRP A 318 -3.18 0.04 15.92
N SER A 319 -2.63 -0.06 17.14
CA SER A 319 -1.19 0.07 17.43
C SER A 319 -0.48 -1.28 17.63
N GLU A 320 -1.21 -2.38 17.75
CA GLU A 320 -0.61 -3.71 17.96
C GLU A 320 0.47 -4.05 16.92
N PRO A 321 0.28 -3.78 15.61
CA PRO A 321 1.31 -4.09 14.62
C PRO A 321 2.65 -3.41 14.90
N VAL A 322 2.63 -2.12 15.21
CA VAL A 322 3.86 -1.35 15.45
C VAL A 322 4.51 -1.69 16.79
N ASP A 323 3.74 -1.98 17.83
CA ASP A 323 4.28 -2.44 19.11
C ASP A 323 5.04 -3.75 18.96
N ARG A 324 4.44 -4.72 18.23
CA ARG A 324 5.04 -6.04 17.98
C ARG A 324 6.28 -5.93 17.11
N VAL A 325 6.22 -5.21 15.98
CA VAL A 325 7.41 -5.05 15.11
C VAL A 325 8.55 -4.34 15.84
N TRP A 326 8.25 -3.36 16.71
CA TRP A 326 9.27 -2.66 17.50
C TRP A 326 9.96 -3.58 18.51
N LEU A 327 9.19 -4.44 19.19
CA LEU A 327 9.76 -5.43 20.12
C LEU A 327 10.63 -6.45 19.36
N GLU A 328 10.15 -6.95 18.25
CA GLU A 328 10.87 -7.93 17.44
C GLU A 328 12.13 -7.34 16.80
N ALA A 329 12.07 -6.10 16.30
CA ALA A 329 13.22 -5.40 15.75
C ALA A 329 14.33 -5.23 16.81
N LYS A 330 13.97 -4.89 18.06
CA LYS A 330 14.93 -4.83 19.19
C LYS A 330 15.54 -6.20 19.50
N ALA A 331 14.75 -7.27 19.48
CA ALA A 331 15.22 -8.61 19.77
C ALA A 331 16.26 -9.11 18.73
N HIS A 332 16.24 -8.57 17.54
CA HIS A 332 17.12 -8.93 16.43
C HIS A 332 18.11 -7.85 15.99
N ASP A 333 18.31 -6.80 16.79
CA ASP A 333 19.21 -5.66 16.51
C ASP A 333 18.93 -4.99 15.13
N VAL A 334 17.65 -4.97 14.72
CA VAL A 334 17.21 -4.32 13.48
C VAL A 334 17.05 -2.82 13.72
N ARG A 335 17.74 -1.99 12.92
CA ARG A 335 17.53 -0.54 12.91
C ARG A 335 16.13 -0.23 12.38
N MET A 336 15.39 0.59 13.10
CA MET A 336 14.00 0.91 12.75
C MET A 336 13.72 2.39 12.96
N ALA A 337 12.89 2.97 12.09
CA ALA A 337 12.29 4.29 12.27
C ALA A 337 10.77 4.18 12.13
N VAL A 338 10.04 4.87 13.01
CA VAL A 338 8.57 4.91 13.01
C VAL A 338 8.12 6.36 12.87
N PRO A 339 8.09 6.89 11.64
CA PRO A 339 7.70 8.27 11.41
C PRO A 339 6.24 8.53 11.77
N LYS A 340 5.95 9.76 12.19
CA LYS A 340 4.59 10.29 12.17
C LYS A 340 4.17 10.55 10.71
N PRO A 341 2.87 10.46 10.37
CA PRO A 341 2.42 10.80 9.02
C PRO A 341 2.86 12.22 8.63
N GLY A 342 3.55 12.35 7.49
CA GLY A 342 4.15 13.58 7.00
C GLY A 342 5.60 13.82 7.45
N GLU A 343 6.13 13.03 8.37
CA GLU A 343 7.52 13.15 8.81
C GLU A 343 8.50 12.61 7.77
N ARG A 344 9.43 13.46 7.34
CA ARG A 344 10.51 13.13 6.43
C ARG A 344 11.71 12.61 7.20
N ILE A 345 12.12 11.39 6.91
CA ILE A 345 13.28 10.72 7.52
C ILE A 345 14.48 10.83 6.60
N ASP A 346 15.63 11.23 7.15
CA ASP A 346 16.95 10.98 6.56
C ASP A 346 17.36 9.54 6.91
N VAL A 347 17.53 8.68 5.91
CA VAL A 347 17.83 7.24 6.11
C VAL A 347 19.24 7.04 6.69
N ALA A 348 20.18 7.94 6.40
CA ALA A 348 21.52 7.89 6.96
C ALA A 348 21.51 8.21 8.46
N ASN A 349 20.65 9.16 8.89
CA ASN A 349 20.54 9.64 10.28
C ASN A 349 19.07 9.61 10.75
N PRO A 350 18.44 8.44 10.85
CA PRO A 350 17.05 8.34 11.24
C PRO A 350 16.83 8.78 12.69
N PRO A 351 15.67 9.41 12.99
CA PRO A 351 15.34 9.75 14.38
C PRO A 351 15.18 8.48 15.20
N ALA A 352 15.46 8.59 16.50
CA ALA A 352 15.17 7.51 17.44
C ALA A 352 13.65 7.28 17.50
N VAL A 353 13.25 6.02 17.67
CA VAL A 353 11.84 5.67 17.86
C VAL A 353 11.34 6.24 19.18
N ASP A 354 10.40 7.20 19.12
CA ASP A 354 9.89 7.95 20.27
C ASP A 354 8.62 7.35 20.90
N GLY A 355 8.03 6.33 20.28
CA GLY A 355 6.82 5.66 20.79
C GLY A 355 5.55 6.52 20.72
N TRP A 356 5.46 7.50 19.81
CA TRP A 356 4.36 8.47 19.73
C TRP A 356 2.96 7.83 19.71
N TRP A 357 2.82 6.64 19.17
CA TRP A 357 1.54 5.91 19.10
C TRP A 357 1.09 5.36 20.45
N GLN A 358 1.99 5.16 21.40
CA GLN A 358 1.68 4.59 22.73
C GLN A 358 0.96 5.58 23.66
N THR A 359 0.88 6.83 23.25
CA THR A 359 0.22 7.90 24.02
C THR A 359 -1.21 8.21 23.54
N LEU A 360 -1.75 7.46 22.57
CA LEU A 360 -3.03 7.72 21.92
C LEU A 360 -4.14 6.75 22.33
#